data_b166bfe9966f573e4bb186c859b4979b
#
_entry.id   b166bfe9966f573e4bb186c859b4979b
#
_cell.length_a   1.000
_cell.length_b   1.000
_cell.length_c   1.000
_cell.angle_alpha   90.00
_cell.angle_beta   90.00
_cell.angle_gamma   90.00
#
_symmetry.space_group_name_H-M   'P 1'
#
loop_
_entity.id
_entity.type
_entity.pdbx_description
1 polymer ?
#
loop_
_entity_poly.entity_id
_entity_poly.type
_entity_poly.pdbx_seq_one_letter_code
_entity_poly.pdbx_strand_id
1 'polypeptide(L)'
;MPPRKGNLMSVRRDVKVLDATLRDGGLCNNFEFSDEFVTELYKTNIRCGVDYMEFGYKASKNLFDVNDFGKWKFCDEKDIRAIVGDNVSDMKIAVMADVGRCDYKTDFLPKSESVIDMVRVACYIHQIPAAIEMIDYFHSLGYETSCNIMAISQANLNQLDEALAMLSESKADVIYLVDSYGSLYPENAADLAKKYLEYAEKSGKQIGFHGHNNQNLAFANTIETLSYGVSFLDATAMGMGRGAGNCAMELLLGFLKNPKYSIYALLTFIEKYMIPLKQQGVVWGFDLQYMFTGQLNRHPREAMDFTAKNRGDYCEFYKGLLDNF
;
A
#
# COMPACT_ATOMS: atom_id res chain seq x y z
N MET A 1 24.51 11.54 16.44
CA MET A 1 25.65 11.11 15.63
C MET A 1 26.21 12.30 14.87
N PRO A 2 27.53 12.50 14.75
CA PRO A 2 28.07 13.56 13.92
C PRO A 2 27.77 13.30 12.45
N PRO A 3 27.57 14.33 11.63
CA PRO A 3 27.24 14.14 10.20
C PRO A 3 28.42 13.45 9.49
N ARG A 4 28.12 12.32 8.83
CA ARG A 4 29.12 11.65 7.97
C ARG A 4 29.53 12.59 6.84
N LYS A 5 30.82 12.97 6.83
CA LYS A 5 31.46 13.62 5.68
C LYS A 5 31.48 12.61 4.53
N GLY A 6 30.65 12.78 3.53
CA GLY A 6 30.70 11.99 2.30
C GLY A 6 29.38 12.07 1.53
N ASN A 7 29.41 12.65 0.35
CA ASN A 7 28.37 12.77 -0.67
C ASN A 7 26.94 13.10 -0.14
N LEU A 8 26.45 14.24 -0.56
CA LEU A 8 25.06 14.70 -0.35
C LEU A 8 23.97 13.70 -0.84
N MET A 9 24.35 12.54 -1.36
CA MET A 9 23.48 11.52 -1.93
C MET A 9 23.95 10.14 -1.49
N SER A 10 23.65 9.76 -0.23
CA SER A 10 23.92 8.39 0.23
C SER A 10 22.93 7.40 -0.39
N VAL A 11 23.46 6.34 -1.01
CA VAL A 11 22.67 5.20 -1.47
C VAL A 11 22.01 4.53 -0.25
N ARG A 12 20.69 4.38 -0.30
CA ARG A 12 19.91 3.71 0.75
C ARG A 12 19.79 2.23 0.39
N ARG A 13 20.64 1.40 0.98
CA ARG A 13 20.79 -0.02 0.62
C ARG A 13 19.79 -0.94 1.31
N ASP A 14 19.29 -0.55 2.47
CA ASP A 14 18.47 -1.40 3.34
C ASP A 14 16.96 -1.18 3.15
N VAL A 15 16.57 -0.49 2.07
CA VAL A 15 15.17 -0.20 1.74
C VAL A 15 14.60 -1.32 0.91
N LYS A 16 13.34 -1.66 1.19
CA LYS A 16 12.48 -2.54 0.40
C LYS A 16 11.38 -1.71 -0.25
N VAL A 17 11.22 -1.86 -1.55
CA VAL A 17 10.14 -1.21 -2.31
C VAL A 17 9.09 -2.24 -2.66
N LEU A 18 7.84 -1.93 -2.35
CA LEU A 18 6.68 -2.75 -2.69
C LEU A 18 5.82 -2.02 -3.74
N ASP A 19 5.55 -2.70 -4.84
CA ASP A 19 4.58 -2.24 -5.84
C ASP A 19 3.16 -2.65 -5.46
N ALA A 20 2.30 -1.67 -5.21
CA ALA A 20 0.89 -1.87 -4.92
C ALA A 20 -0.04 -1.48 -6.09
N THR A 21 0.48 -1.40 -7.33
CA THR A 21 -0.28 -0.93 -8.50
C THR A 21 -1.55 -1.73 -8.74
N LEU A 22 -1.49 -3.07 -8.65
CA LEU A 22 -2.70 -3.91 -8.83
C LEU A 22 -3.63 -3.83 -7.63
N ARG A 23 -3.09 -3.87 -6.42
CA ARG A 23 -3.91 -3.91 -5.20
C ARG A 23 -4.65 -2.61 -4.97
N ASP A 24 -3.96 -1.47 -4.93
CA ASP A 24 -4.59 -0.18 -4.69
C ASP A 24 -5.21 0.41 -5.95
N GLY A 25 -4.52 0.27 -7.09
CA GLY A 25 -5.04 0.68 -8.39
C GLY A 25 -6.29 -0.08 -8.80
N GLY A 26 -6.45 -1.34 -8.38
CA GLY A 26 -7.67 -2.12 -8.60
C GLY A 26 -8.94 -1.48 -8.03
N LEU A 27 -8.80 -0.62 -7.04
CA LEU A 27 -9.92 0.17 -6.50
C LEU A 27 -10.42 1.26 -7.47
N CYS A 28 -9.68 1.55 -8.55
CA CYS A 28 -10.09 2.51 -9.59
C CYS A 28 -10.90 1.87 -10.71
N ASN A 29 -10.76 0.56 -10.93
CA ASN A 29 -11.35 -0.15 -12.06
C ASN A 29 -11.95 -1.51 -11.69
N ASN A 30 -12.36 -1.70 -10.44
CA ASN A 30 -12.90 -2.95 -9.90
C ASN A 30 -11.99 -4.16 -10.13
N PHE A 31 -10.66 -3.97 -10.13
CA PHE A 31 -9.65 -5.02 -10.36
C PHE A 31 -9.68 -5.63 -11.77
N GLU A 32 -10.28 -4.94 -12.72
CA GLU A 32 -10.33 -5.32 -14.12
C GLU A 32 -9.00 -4.97 -14.82
N PHE A 33 -8.03 -5.86 -14.70
CA PHE A 33 -6.76 -5.81 -15.43
C PHE A 33 -6.62 -7.04 -16.31
N SER A 34 -6.20 -6.85 -17.56
CA SER A 34 -5.90 -7.96 -18.46
C SER A 34 -4.67 -8.74 -18.00
N ASP A 35 -4.60 -10.02 -18.34
CA ASP A 35 -3.44 -10.86 -18.04
C ASP A 35 -2.16 -10.31 -18.68
N GLU A 36 -2.28 -9.69 -19.86
CA GLU A 36 -1.15 -8.99 -20.50
C GLU A 36 -0.62 -7.85 -19.63
N PHE A 37 -1.53 -6.97 -19.16
CA PHE A 37 -1.15 -5.86 -18.26
C PHE A 37 -0.41 -6.37 -17.03
N VAL A 38 -0.97 -7.37 -16.34
CA VAL A 38 -0.41 -7.93 -15.11
C VAL A 38 0.93 -8.63 -15.36
N THR A 39 1.03 -9.38 -16.46
CA THR A 39 2.28 -10.05 -16.86
C THR A 39 3.38 -9.04 -17.16
N GLU A 40 3.08 -7.96 -17.87
CA GLU A 40 4.07 -6.95 -18.19
C GLU A 40 4.43 -6.08 -16.97
N LEU A 41 3.51 -5.82 -16.05
CA LEU A 41 3.81 -5.19 -14.78
C LEU A 41 4.77 -6.07 -13.93
N TYR A 42 4.47 -7.37 -13.82
CA TYR A 42 5.34 -8.33 -13.12
C TYR A 42 6.77 -8.33 -13.68
N LYS A 43 6.92 -8.46 -15.01
CA LYS A 43 8.22 -8.41 -15.68
C LYS A 43 8.91 -7.05 -15.51
N THR A 44 8.14 -5.97 -15.50
CA THR A 44 8.64 -4.62 -15.30
C THR A 44 9.21 -4.47 -13.90
N ASN A 45 8.49 -4.90 -12.87
CA ASN A 45 8.92 -4.83 -11.48
C ASN A 45 10.23 -5.62 -11.25
N ILE A 46 10.37 -6.80 -11.85
CA ILE A 46 11.64 -7.55 -11.83
C ILE A 46 12.78 -6.74 -12.45
N ARG A 47 12.55 -6.16 -13.66
CA ARG A 47 13.57 -5.34 -14.35
C ARG A 47 13.89 -4.05 -13.60
N CYS A 48 12.95 -3.51 -12.84
CA CYS A 48 13.14 -2.34 -12.00
C CYS A 48 13.85 -2.66 -10.68
N GLY A 49 13.99 -3.94 -10.31
CA GLY A 49 14.60 -4.39 -9.06
C GLY A 49 13.69 -4.20 -7.84
N VAL A 50 12.37 -4.07 -8.03
CA VAL A 50 11.38 -3.97 -6.96
C VAL A 50 11.43 -5.21 -6.09
N ASP A 51 11.27 -5.06 -4.78
CA ASP A 51 11.42 -6.16 -3.81
C ASP A 51 10.17 -7.00 -3.68
N TYR A 52 8.99 -6.37 -3.75
CA TYR A 52 7.68 -7.02 -3.59
C TYR A 52 6.69 -6.50 -4.61
N MET A 53 5.83 -7.38 -5.13
CA MET A 53 4.67 -7.01 -5.92
C MET A 53 3.40 -7.52 -5.24
N GLU A 54 2.48 -6.60 -4.91
CA GLU A 54 1.19 -6.92 -4.29
C GLU A 54 0.12 -7.08 -5.38
N PHE A 55 -0.32 -8.32 -5.60
CA PHE A 55 -1.24 -8.67 -6.69
C PHE A 55 -2.66 -8.17 -6.47
N GLY A 56 -3.11 -8.11 -5.23
CA GLY A 56 -4.45 -7.66 -4.91
C GLY A 56 -4.90 -8.14 -3.54
N TYR A 57 -6.21 -8.36 -3.42
CA TYR A 57 -6.81 -8.86 -2.19
C TYR A 57 -7.06 -10.37 -2.24
N LYS A 58 -7.08 -11.00 -1.07
CA LYS A 58 -7.71 -12.29 -0.83
C LYS A 58 -9.11 -12.07 -0.24
N ALA A 59 -9.98 -11.39 -1.00
CA ALA A 59 -11.32 -11.06 -0.52
C ALA A 59 -12.23 -12.28 -0.50
N SER A 60 -13.09 -12.37 0.55
CA SER A 60 -14.09 -13.43 0.66
C SER A 60 -15.11 -13.39 -0.48
N LYS A 61 -15.27 -14.47 -1.19
CA LYS A 61 -16.27 -14.64 -2.26
C LYS A 61 -17.71 -14.74 -1.71
N ASN A 62 -17.83 -14.89 -0.38
CA ASN A 62 -19.13 -14.84 0.30
C ASN A 62 -19.61 -13.40 0.56
N LEU A 63 -18.66 -12.43 0.56
CA LEU A 63 -18.94 -11.01 0.82
C LEU A 63 -18.88 -10.15 -0.44
N PHE A 64 -18.17 -10.61 -1.46
CA PHE A 64 -17.96 -9.87 -2.71
C PHE A 64 -18.34 -10.76 -3.89
N ASP A 65 -19.29 -10.30 -4.72
CA ASP A 65 -19.70 -11.05 -5.92
C ASP A 65 -18.54 -11.08 -6.93
N VAL A 66 -18.22 -12.28 -7.41
CA VAL A 66 -17.18 -12.49 -8.42
C VAL A 66 -17.53 -11.89 -9.79
N ASN A 67 -18.79 -11.53 -10.02
CA ASN A 67 -19.22 -10.86 -11.24
C ASN A 67 -19.05 -9.34 -11.20
N ASP A 68 -18.87 -8.76 -10.01
CA ASP A 68 -18.70 -7.31 -9.82
C ASP A 68 -17.23 -6.89 -9.88
N PHE A 69 -16.29 -7.85 -9.77
CA PHE A 69 -14.86 -7.56 -9.64
C PHE A 69 -14.00 -8.51 -10.49
N GLY A 70 -12.92 -7.97 -11.03
CA GLY A 70 -11.87 -8.75 -11.65
C GLY A 70 -11.18 -9.73 -10.68
N LYS A 71 -10.51 -10.74 -11.22
CA LYS A 71 -9.91 -11.85 -10.45
C LYS A 71 -8.87 -11.41 -9.42
N TRP A 72 -8.25 -10.24 -9.58
CA TRP A 72 -7.25 -9.70 -8.66
C TRP A 72 -7.86 -9.15 -7.34
N LYS A 73 -9.19 -9.08 -7.26
CA LYS A 73 -9.91 -8.89 -5.99
C LYS A 73 -9.82 -10.12 -5.10
N PHE A 74 -9.67 -11.30 -5.70
CA PHE A 74 -9.70 -12.59 -5.00
C PHE A 74 -8.33 -13.28 -4.98
N CYS A 75 -7.45 -12.98 -5.91
CA CYS A 75 -6.08 -13.49 -6.01
C CYS A 75 -5.98 -15.01 -5.79
N ASP A 76 -6.80 -15.80 -6.50
CA ASP A 76 -6.70 -17.26 -6.43
C ASP A 76 -5.28 -17.71 -6.81
N GLU A 77 -4.75 -18.69 -6.11
CA GLU A 77 -3.39 -19.22 -6.35
C GLU A 77 -3.12 -19.54 -7.82
N LYS A 78 -4.11 -20.16 -8.50
CA LYS A 78 -4.03 -20.52 -9.92
C LYS A 78 -3.86 -19.30 -10.83
N ASP A 79 -4.49 -18.16 -10.49
CA ASP A 79 -4.46 -16.95 -11.30
C ASP A 79 -3.11 -16.22 -11.14
N ILE A 80 -2.58 -16.18 -9.91
CA ILE A 80 -1.24 -15.65 -9.67
C ILE A 80 -0.21 -16.52 -10.36
N ARG A 81 -0.29 -17.85 -10.19
CA ARG A 81 0.63 -18.81 -10.78
C ARG A 81 0.62 -18.78 -12.32
N ALA A 82 -0.52 -18.49 -12.94
CA ALA A 82 -0.62 -18.31 -14.38
C ALA A 82 0.22 -17.13 -14.91
N ILE A 83 0.47 -16.12 -14.08
CA ILE A 83 1.31 -14.96 -14.40
C ILE A 83 2.79 -15.21 -14.07
N VAL A 84 3.08 -15.70 -12.86
CA VAL A 84 4.44 -15.73 -12.31
C VAL A 84 5.13 -17.08 -12.50
N GLY A 85 4.40 -18.13 -12.87
CA GLY A 85 4.91 -19.51 -12.85
C GLY A 85 5.26 -19.91 -11.41
N ASP A 86 6.47 -20.46 -11.23
CA ASP A 86 7.02 -20.78 -9.91
C ASP A 86 7.84 -19.62 -9.29
N ASN A 87 7.73 -18.44 -9.87
CA ASN A 87 8.45 -17.22 -9.48
C ASN A 87 9.93 -17.46 -9.15
N VAL A 88 10.73 -17.68 -10.16
CA VAL A 88 12.20 -17.90 -10.02
C VAL A 88 12.99 -16.59 -9.83
N SER A 89 12.33 -15.45 -9.71
CA SER A 89 12.97 -14.15 -9.49
C SER A 89 13.20 -13.89 -7.99
N ASP A 90 14.05 -12.91 -7.66
CA ASP A 90 14.26 -12.45 -6.29
C ASP A 90 13.09 -11.60 -5.76
N MET A 91 12.17 -11.16 -6.63
CA MET A 91 10.99 -10.38 -6.24
C MET A 91 9.96 -11.26 -5.56
N LYS A 92 9.54 -10.88 -4.37
CA LYS A 92 8.52 -11.59 -3.59
C LYS A 92 7.10 -11.20 -4.01
N ILE A 93 6.20 -12.17 -3.95
CA ILE A 93 4.78 -11.99 -4.25
C ILE A 93 4.00 -11.74 -2.96
N ALA A 94 3.22 -10.67 -2.93
CA ALA A 94 2.39 -10.31 -1.80
C ALA A 94 0.90 -10.24 -2.17
N VAL A 95 0.05 -10.48 -1.18
CA VAL A 95 -1.41 -10.26 -1.25
C VAL A 95 -1.91 -9.62 0.04
N MET A 96 -3.03 -8.89 -0.04
CA MET A 96 -3.65 -8.27 1.14
C MET A 96 -4.84 -9.08 1.62
N ALA A 97 -4.95 -9.24 2.93
CA ALA A 97 -6.05 -9.91 3.62
C ALA A 97 -6.63 -8.97 4.69
N ASP A 98 -7.82 -8.41 4.42
CA ASP A 98 -8.49 -7.49 5.36
C ASP A 98 -9.17 -8.27 6.49
N VAL A 99 -8.99 -7.81 7.72
CA VAL A 99 -9.70 -8.37 8.87
C VAL A 99 -11.21 -8.29 8.66
N GLY A 100 -11.87 -9.43 8.80
CA GLY A 100 -13.33 -9.56 8.62
C GLY A 100 -13.81 -9.55 7.16
N ARG A 101 -12.90 -9.55 6.17
CA ARG A 101 -13.24 -9.56 4.75
C ARG A 101 -12.51 -10.64 3.94
N CYS A 102 -11.86 -11.55 4.63
CA CYS A 102 -11.09 -12.65 4.04
C CYS A 102 -11.44 -13.95 4.75
N ASP A 103 -11.67 -15.03 4.00
CA ASP A 103 -11.89 -16.38 4.53
C ASP A 103 -10.53 -17.07 4.78
N TYR A 104 -9.70 -16.45 5.64
CA TYR A 104 -8.27 -16.74 5.74
C TYR A 104 -7.94 -18.18 6.15
N LYS A 105 -8.84 -18.90 6.83
CA LYS A 105 -8.63 -20.30 7.24
C LYS A 105 -8.84 -21.31 6.09
N THR A 106 -9.48 -20.91 5.00
CA THR A 106 -9.83 -21.79 3.87
C THR A 106 -9.19 -21.42 2.55
N ASP A 107 -8.84 -20.14 2.35
CA ASP A 107 -8.43 -19.62 1.05
C ASP A 107 -6.91 -19.55 0.84
N PHE A 108 -6.16 -20.03 1.82
CA PHE A 108 -4.69 -20.04 1.75
C PHE A 108 -4.13 -21.47 1.83
N LEU A 109 -3.21 -21.77 0.94
CA LEU A 109 -2.39 -22.98 0.98
C LEU A 109 -1.22 -22.81 1.97
N PRO A 110 -0.60 -23.88 2.45
CA PRO A 110 0.73 -23.77 3.06
C PRO A 110 1.73 -23.08 2.13
N LYS A 111 2.67 -22.29 2.66
CA LYS A 111 3.70 -21.60 1.86
C LYS A 111 4.46 -22.52 0.92
N SER A 112 4.71 -23.77 1.32
CA SER A 112 5.39 -24.78 0.49
C SER A 112 4.64 -25.14 -0.80
N GLU A 113 3.35 -24.81 -0.90
CA GLU A 113 2.48 -25.09 -2.04
C GLU A 113 2.05 -23.82 -2.78
N SER A 114 2.43 -22.64 -2.25
CA SER A 114 2.00 -21.32 -2.76
C SER A 114 3.15 -20.55 -3.37
N VAL A 115 2.85 -19.78 -4.42
CA VAL A 115 3.77 -18.78 -4.99
C VAL A 115 3.75 -17.44 -4.22
N ILE A 116 2.78 -17.26 -3.33
CA ILE A 116 2.72 -16.09 -2.45
C ILE A 116 3.81 -16.22 -1.38
N ASP A 117 4.53 -15.12 -1.13
CA ASP A 117 5.60 -15.05 -0.12
C ASP A 117 5.15 -14.32 1.13
N MET A 118 4.38 -13.23 0.97
CA MET A 118 3.95 -12.36 2.06
C MET A 118 2.43 -12.18 2.06
N VAL A 119 1.82 -12.30 3.25
CA VAL A 119 0.43 -11.92 3.48
C VAL A 119 0.39 -10.63 4.29
N ARG A 120 -0.23 -9.58 3.74
CA ARG A 120 -0.37 -8.26 4.36
C ARG A 120 -1.73 -8.16 5.01
N VAL A 121 -1.78 -8.23 6.34
CA VAL A 121 -3.04 -8.15 7.11
C VAL A 121 -3.40 -6.69 7.33
N ALA A 122 -4.51 -6.24 6.72
CA ALA A 122 -5.01 -4.88 6.89
C ALA A 122 -6.12 -4.82 7.95
N CYS A 123 -6.01 -3.86 8.85
CA CYS A 123 -6.96 -3.69 9.95
C CYS A 123 -7.08 -2.23 10.37
N TYR A 124 -8.19 -1.89 10.99
CA TYR A 124 -8.30 -0.67 11.80
C TYR A 124 -7.71 -0.90 13.19
N ILE A 125 -7.36 0.19 13.90
CA ILE A 125 -6.69 0.10 15.20
C ILE A 125 -7.47 -0.72 16.24
N HIS A 126 -8.79 -0.67 16.22
CA HIS A 126 -9.64 -1.46 17.12
C HIS A 126 -9.73 -2.95 16.77
N GLN A 127 -9.16 -3.36 15.62
CA GLN A 127 -9.16 -4.75 15.15
C GLN A 127 -7.82 -5.46 15.39
N ILE A 128 -6.86 -4.85 16.08
CA ILE A 128 -5.52 -5.41 16.31
C ILE A 128 -5.54 -6.83 16.89
N PRO A 129 -6.38 -7.19 17.88
CA PRO A 129 -6.42 -8.57 18.37
C PRO A 129 -6.77 -9.59 17.26
N ALA A 130 -7.75 -9.28 16.42
CA ALA A 130 -8.14 -10.14 15.30
C ALA A 130 -7.06 -10.18 14.20
N ALA A 131 -6.37 -9.06 13.97
CA ALA A 131 -5.23 -9.01 13.04
C ALA A 131 -4.09 -9.92 13.52
N ILE A 132 -3.77 -9.93 14.82
CA ILE A 132 -2.75 -10.80 15.40
C ILE A 132 -3.14 -12.28 15.24
N GLU A 133 -4.41 -12.65 15.46
CA GLU A 133 -4.87 -14.03 15.21
C GLU A 133 -4.62 -14.45 13.75
N MET A 134 -4.92 -13.58 12.79
CA MET A 134 -4.66 -13.84 11.37
C MET A 134 -3.16 -13.95 11.07
N ILE A 135 -2.35 -13.06 11.63
CA ILE A 135 -0.89 -13.06 11.48
C ILE A 135 -0.28 -14.35 12.02
N ASP A 136 -0.67 -14.77 13.22
CA ASP A 136 -0.20 -16.01 13.82
C ASP A 136 -0.57 -17.24 12.98
N TYR A 137 -1.79 -17.23 12.40
CA TYR A 137 -2.21 -18.27 11.47
C TYR A 137 -1.35 -18.28 10.20
N PHE A 138 -1.16 -17.15 9.53
CA PHE A 138 -0.33 -17.09 8.32
C PHE A 138 1.13 -17.43 8.58
N HIS A 139 1.67 -16.98 9.71
CA HIS A 139 3.02 -17.34 10.12
C HIS A 139 3.12 -18.86 10.34
N SER A 140 2.10 -19.52 10.92
CA SER A 140 2.08 -20.98 11.09
C SER A 140 2.05 -21.75 9.78
N LEU A 141 1.54 -21.14 8.70
CA LEU A 141 1.60 -21.67 7.33
C LEU A 141 2.94 -21.40 6.63
N GLY A 142 3.84 -20.63 7.26
CA GLY A 142 5.19 -20.31 6.75
C GLY A 142 5.30 -19.03 5.93
N TYR A 143 4.27 -18.17 5.91
CA TYR A 143 4.30 -16.89 5.21
C TYR A 143 5.07 -15.82 5.99
N GLU A 144 5.74 -14.92 5.27
CA GLU A 144 6.10 -13.60 5.77
C GLU A 144 4.83 -12.78 5.98
N THR A 145 4.76 -11.98 7.05
CA THR A 145 3.52 -11.28 7.41
C THR A 145 3.74 -9.81 7.70
N SER A 146 2.76 -8.99 7.37
CA SER A 146 2.72 -7.61 7.86
C SER A 146 1.38 -7.27 8.49
N CYS A 147 1.39 -6.29 9.41
CA CYS A 147 0.20 -5.64 9.92
C CYS A 147 0.08 -4.23 9.36
N ASN A 148 -0.95 -3.95 8.60
CA ASN A 148 -1.19 -2.65 7.96
C ASN A 148 -2.29 -1.91 8.73
N ILE A 149 -1.91 -0.98 9.62
CA ILE A 149 -2.86 -0.23 10.45
C ILE A 149 -3.45 0.90 9.61
N MET A 150 -4.67 0.70 9.10
CA MET A 150 -5.38 1.65 8.26
C MET A 150 -5.89 2.86 9.03
N ALA A 151 -6.08 3.98 8.33
CA ALA A 151 -6.64 5.23 8.85
C ALA A 151 -5.95 5.72 10.13
N ILE A 152 -4.62 5.63 10.16
CA ILE A 152 -3.82 5.94 11.35
C ILE A 152 -4.02 7.39 11.83
N SER A 153 -4.35 8.30 10.92
CA SER A 153 -4.67 9.70 11.23
C SER A 153 -5.90 9.87 12.13
N GLN A 154 -6.74 8.83 12.26
CA GLN A 154 -7.92 8.81 13.14
C GLN A 154 -7.63 8.21 14.52
N ALA A 155 -6.48 7.57 14.71
CA ALA A 155 -6.14 6.91 15.97
C ALA A 155 -5.72 7.93 17.03
N ASN A 156 -6.15 7.73 18.27
CA ASN A 156 -5.56 8.47 19.39
C ASN A 156 -4.24 7.80 19.85
N LEU A 157 -3.40 8.58 20.51
CA LEU A 157 -2.06 8.12 20.90
C LEU A 157 -2.06 6.93 21.86
N ASN A 158 -3.03 6.84 22.78
CA ASN A 158 -3.10 5.72 23.73
C ASN A 158 -3.45 4.42 23.02
N GLN A 159 -4.44 4.46 22.11
CA GLN A 159 -4.79 3.30 21.28
C GLN A 159 -3.61 2.86 20.41
N LEU A 160 -2.85 3.80 19.90
CA LEU A 160 -1.67 3.50 19.10
C LEU A 160 -0.58 2.84 19.93
N ASP A 161 -0.31 3.33 21.15
CA ASP A 161 0.67 2.74 22.05
C ASP A 161 0.29 1.29 22.41
N GLU A 162 -0.98 1.04 22.76
CA GLU A 162 -1.49 -0.29 23.04
C GLU A 162 -1.36 -1.22 21.83
N ALA A 163 -1.74 -0.74 20.63
CA ALA A 163 -1.64 -1.49 19.39
C ALA A 163 -0.19 -1.88 19.05
N LEU A 164 0.73 -0.93 19.13
CA LEU A 164 2.16 -1.17 18.85
C LEU A 164 2.79 -2.10 19.89
N ALA A 165 2.42 -1.98 21.16
CA ALA A 165 2.88 -2.89 22.21
C ALA A 165 2.43 -4.34 21.90
N MET A 166 1.16 -4.55 21.55
CA MET A 166 0.65 -5.88 21.18
C MET A 166 1.35 -6.42 19.92
N LEU A 167 1.53 -5.57 18.90
CA LEU A 167 2.18 -5.99 17.66
C LEU A 167 3.67 -6.27 17.85
N SER A 168 4.34 -5.62 18.77
CA SER A 168 5.75 -5.91 19.09
C SER A 168 5.93 -7.34 19.61
N GLU A 169 4.95 -7.89 20.31
CA GLU A 169 4.97 -9.28 20.81
C GLU A 169 4.42 -10.30 19.79
N SER A 170 3.77 -9.85 18.70
CA SER A 170 3.17 -10.71 17.68
C SER A 170 4.20 -11.35 16.75
N LYS A 171 3.75 -12.19 15.81
CA LYS A 171 4.57 -12.79 14.76
C LYS A 171 4.71 -11.93 13.49
N ALA A 172 4.19 -10.71 13.47
CA ALA A 172 4.36 -9.81 12.33
C ALA A 172 5.85 -9.52 12.07
N ASP A 173 6.27 -9.62 10.82
CA ASP A 173 7.63 -9.24 10.40
C ASP A 173 7.73 -7.73 10.17
N VAL A 174 6.67 -7.14 9.64
CA VAL A 174 6.59 -5.70 9.30
C VAL A 174 5.33 -5.08 9.88
N ILE A 175 5.45 -3.90 10.50
CA ILE A 175 4.30 -3.09 10.94
C ILE A 175 4.22 -1.85 10.03
N TYR A 176 3.10 -1.70 9.33
CA TYR A 176 2.88 -0.59 8.41
C TYR A 176 2.08 0.55 9.04
N LEU A 177 2.61 1.75 8.89
CA LEU A 177 1.93 3.02 9.08
C LEU A 177 1.20 3.36 7.78
N VAL A 178 -0.16 3.40 7.81
CA VAL A 178 -0.97 3.62 6.60
C VAL A 178 -1.76 4.92 6.69
N ASP A 179 -1.35 5.92 5.91
CA ASP A 179 -2.08 7.17 5.71
C ASP A 179 -3.23 6.99 4.71
N SER A 180 -4.28 6.29 5.14
CA SER A 180 -5.41 5.92 4.27
C SER A 180 -6.20 7.10 3.72
N TYR A 181 -6.13 8.26 4.38
CA TYR A 181 -6.89 9.45 4.00
C TYR A 181 -6.02 10.49 3.29
N GLY A 182 -4.69 10.25 3.20
CA GLY A 182 -3.75 11.23 2.68
C GLY A 182 -3.78 12.54 3.48
N SER A 183 -3.96 12.42 4.80
CA SER A 183 -4.19 13.53 5.73
C SER A 183 -2.95 13.97 6.48
N LEU A 184 -1.90 13.14 6.49
CA LEU A 184 -0.69 13.45 7.22
C LEU A 184 0.13 14.53 6.53
N TYR A 185 0.56 15.50 7.31
CA TYR A 185 1.64 16.41 6.95
C TYR A 185 2.99 15.77 7.31
N PRO A 186 4.12 16.24 6.72
CA PRO A 186 5.44 15.62 6.97
C PRO A 186 5.81 15.52 8.45
N GLU A 187 5.51 16.54 9.26
CA GLU A 187 5.76 16.51 10.69
C GLU A 187 4.96 15.43 11.42
N ASN A 188 3.69 15.19 11.02
CA ASN A 188 2.88 14.12 11.60
C ASN A 188 3.42 12.74 11.17
N ALA A 189 3.81 12.60 9.91
CA ALA A 189 4.42 11.38 9.40
C ALA A 189 5.74 11.06 10.12
N ALA A 190 6.57 12.09 10.39
CA ALA A 190 7.81 11.97 11.14
C ALA A 190 7.58 11.50 12.57
N ASP A 191 6.63 12.10 13.28
CA ASP A 191 6.36 11.75 14.68
C ASP A 191 5.76 10.35 14.83
N LEU A 192 4.86 9.96 13.91
CA LEU A 192 4.36 8.59 13.85
C LEU A 192 5.48 7.59 13.51
N ALA A 193 6.35 7.90 12.55
CA ALA A 193 7.47 7.03 12.20
C ALA A 193 8.40 6.79 13.40
N LYS A 194 8.77 7.84 14.15
CA LYS A 194 9.57 7.71 15.38
C LYS A 194 8.90 6.79 16.39
N LYS A 195 7.59 6.98 16.61
CA LYS A 195 6.81 6.15 17.54
C LYS A 195 6.81 4.68 17.13
N TYR A 196 6.55 4.36 15.87
CA TYR A 196 6.60 2.98 15.36
C TYR A 196 7.99 2.36 15.51
N LEU A 197 9.05 3.12 15.18
CA LEU A 197 10.44 2.66 15.29
C LEU A 197 10.86 2.38 16.71
N GLU A 198 10.37 3.13 17.70
CA GLU A 198 10.64 2.88 19.11
C GLU A 198 10.20 1.46 19.55
N TYR A 199 9.03 1.00 19.08
CA TYR A 199 8.54 -0.36 19.34
C TYR A 199 9.27 -1.41 18.49
N ALA A 200 9.57 -1.08 17.24
CA ALA A 200 10.25 -1.98 16.31
C ALA A 200 11.69 -2.31 16.77
N GLU A 201 12.44 -1.33 17.24
CA GLU A 201 13.80 -1.51 17.75
C GLU A 201 13.86 -2.53 18.91
N LYS A 202 12.86 -2.53 19.77
CA LYS A 202 12.76 -3.44 20.93
C LYS A 202 12.43 -4.86 20.53
N SER A 203 11.71 -5.06 19.42
CA SER A 203 11.15 -6.34 18.98
C SER A 203 11.84 -6.92 17.74
N GLY A 204 12.78 -6.18 17.13
CA GLY A 204 13.47 -6.60 15.90
C GLY A 204 12.59 -6.58 14.65
N LYS A 205 11.42 -5.91 14.68
CA LYS A 205 10.51 -5.80 13.55
C LYS A 205 10.92 -4.67 12.60
N GLN A 206 10.41 -4.74 11.39
CA GLN A 206 10.60 -3.68 10.40
C GLN A 206 9.36 -2.78 10.32
N ILE A 207 9.55 -1.54 9.90
CA ILE A 207 8.46 -0.58 9.73
C ILE A 207 8.27 -0.27 8.25
N GLY A 208 7.00 -0.24 7.83
CA GLY A 208 6.58 0.15 6.49
C GLY A 208 5.76 1.43 6.48
N PHE A 209 5.73 2.09 5.34
CA PHE A 209 4.89 3.25 5.08
C PHE A 209 4.10 3.08 3.79
N HIS A 210 2.80 3.34 3.87
CA HIS A 210 1.90 3.44 2.73
C HIS A 210 1.12 4.75 2.81
N GLY A 211 1.29 5.64 1.84
CA GLY A 211 0.69 6.97 1.85
C GLY A 211 -0.16 7.27 0.63
N HIS A 212 -1.39 7.76 0.87
CA HIS A 212 -2.26 8.31 -0.17
C HIS A 212 -1.95 9.78 -0.47
N ASN A 213 -2.29 10.21 -1.69
CA ASN A 213 -1.82 11.47 -2.26
C ASN A 213 -2.85 12.62 -2.22
N ASN A 214 -3.80 12.57 -1.29
CA ASN A 214 -4.91 13.53 -1.23
C ASN A 214 -4.47 14.99 -1.16
N GLN A 215 -3.35 15.26 -0.49
CA GLN A 215 -2.75 16.59 -0.38
C GLN A 215 -1.47 16.76 -1.20
N ASN A 216 -1.20 15.87 -2.18
CA ASN A 216 0.06 15.81 -2.93
C ASN A 216 1.32 15.56 -2.05
N LEU A 217 1.14 14.93 -0.89
CA LEU A 217 2.23 14.71 0.07
C LEU A 217 2.67 13.25 0.17
N ALA A 218 2.06 12.31 -0.57
CA ALA A 218 2.42 10.90 -0.46
C ALA A 218 3.91 10.64 -0.66
N PHE A 219 4.53 11.21 -1.70
CA PHE A 219 5.97 11.08 -1.94
C PHE A 219 6.80 11.79 -0.86
N ALA A 220 6.41 13.01 -0.46
CA ALA A 220 7.10 13.77 0.58
C ALA A 220 7.09 13.01 1.91
N ASN A 221 5.93 12.49 2.33
CA ASN A 221 5.78 11.71 3.56
C ASN A 221 6.57 10.39 3.50
N THR A 222 6.62 9.74 2.32
CA THR A 222 7.41 8.52 2.12
C THR A 222 8.90 8.78 2.34
N ILE A 223 9.46 9.86 1.77
CA ILE A 223 10.88 10.19 1.98
C ILE A 223 11.16 10.75 3.38
N GLU A 224 10.19 11.41 3.98
CA GLU A 224 10.30 11.88 5.37
C GLU A 224 10.38 10.69 6.34
N THR A 225 9.45 9.74 6.28
CA THR A 225 9.47 8.54 7.13
C THR A 225 10.74 7.70 6.92
N LEU A 226 11.19 7.57 5.65
CA LEU A 226 12.46 6.92 5.32
C LEU A 226 13.65 7.60 6.00
N SER A 227 13.63 8.93 6.17
CA SER A 227 14.72 9.68 6.80
C SER A 227 14.94 9.27 8.26
N TYR A 228 13.91 8.79 8.93
CA TYR A 228 13.94 8.28 10.30
C TYR A 228 14.30 6.80 10.40
N GLY A 229 14.18 6.02 9.33
CA GLY A 229 14.57 4.60 9.34
C GLY A 229 13.46 3.63 8.93
N VAL A 230 12.29 4.14 8.50
CA VAL A 230 11.27 3.28 7.86
C VAL A 230 11.90 2.63 6.63
N SER A 231 11.79 1.31 6.52
CA SER A 231 12.55 0.52 5.54
C SER A 231 11.71 -0.14 4.45
N PHE A 232 10.40 -0.30 4.67
CA PHE A 232 9.47 -0.79 3.65
C PHE A 232 8.64 0.38 3.10
N LEU A 233 8.68 0.60 1.79
CA LEU A 233 8.04 1.74 1.14
C LEU A 233 7.12 1.25 0.02
N ASP A 234 5.83 1.55 0.16
CA ASP A 234 4.85 1.24 -0.87
C ASP A 234 4.79 2.38 -1.90
N ALA A 235 4.69 1.98 -3.17
CA ALA A 235 4.47 2.91 -4.27
C ALA A 235 3.67 2.22 -5.39
N THR A 236 3.20 2.99 -6.36
CA THR A 236 2.45 2.47 -7.51
C THR A 236 2.90 3.15 -8.80
N ALA A 237 2.82 2.46 -9.93
CA ALA A 237 3.11 3.04 -11.24
C ALA A 237 2.20 4.25 -11.50
N MET A 238 2.78 5.41 -11.84
CA MET A 238 2.07 6.68 -12.00
C MET A 238 1.24 7.11 -10.79
N GLY A 239 1.57 6.64 -9.59
CA GLY A 239 0.78 6.90 -8.39
C GLY A 239 -0.65 6.35 -8.46
N MET A 240 -0.93 5.32 -9.27
CA MET A 240 -2.26 4.76 -9.42
C MET A 240 -2.80 4.26 -8.09
N GLY A 241 -4.04 4.61 -7.77
CA GLY A 241 -4.72 4.18 -6.56
C GLY A 241 -6.01 4.94 -6.33
N ARG A 242 -6.78 4.49 -5.36
CA ARG A 242 -8.08 5.06 -5.04
C ARG A 242 -8.01 6.59 -4.90
N GLY A 243 -8.92 7.29 -5.58
CA GLY A 243 -9.08 8.74 -5.48
C GLY A 243 -7.84 9.49 -5.95
N ALA A 244 -7.16 10.17 -5.04
CA ALA A 244 -5.96 10.95 -5.35
C ALA A 244 -4.72 10.08 -5.64
N GLY A 245 -4.80 8.77 -5.46
CA GLY A 245 -3.71 7.85 -5.69
C GLY A 245 -2.72 7.76 -4.53
N ASN A 246 -1.51 7.30 -4.85
CA ASN A 246 -0.45 6.91 -3.92
C ASN A 246 0.88 7.63 -4.20
N CYS A 247 1.91 7.26 -3.48
CA CYS A 247 3.29 7.59 -3.83
C CYS A 247 3.62 7.03 -5.23
N ALA A 248 4.12 7.87 -6.13
CA ALA A 248 4.49 7.44 -7.49
C ALA A 248 5.82 6.68 -7.47
N MET A 249 5.82 5.46 -8.04
CA MET A 249 6.98 4.57 -8.08
C MET A 249 8.16 5.19 -8.81
N GLU A 250 7.93 5.89 -9.92
CA GLU A 250 8.97 6.56 -10.69
C GLU A 250 9.68 7.67 -9.91
N LEU A 251 8.96 8.36 -9.02
CA LEU A 251 9.56 9.33 -8.12
C LEU A 251 10.39 8.66 -7.03
N LEU A 252 9.84 7.59 -6.43
CA LEU A 252 10.51 6.87 -5.35
C LEU A 252 11.80 6.22 -5.82
N LEU A 253 11.77 5.43 -6.89
CA LEU A 253 12.96 4.75 -7.43
C LEU A 253 14.03 5.76 -7.87
N GLY A 254 13.61 6.88 -8.48
CA GLY A 254 14.51 7.96 -8.85
C GLY A 254 15.17 8.65 -7.65
N PHE A 255 14.44 8.81 -6.54
CA PHE A 255 14.95 9.41 -5.31
C PHE A 255 15.96 8.50 -4.60
N LEU A 256 15.70 7.20 -4.55
CA LEU A 256 16.52 6.25 -3.79
C LEU A 256 17.96 6.17 -4.31
N LYS A 257 18.18 6.43 -5.60
CA LYS A 257 19.51 6.39 -6.27
C LYS A 257 20.32 5.12 -5.97
N ASN A 258 19.62 4.05 -5.64
CA ASN A 258 20.22 2.76 -5.40
C ASN A 258 20.43 2.06 -6.75
N PRO A 259 21.65 1.58 -7.09
CA PRO A 259 21.91 0.88 -8.36
C PRO A 259 21.04 -0.36 -8.60
N LYS A 260 20.44 -0.91 -7.55
CA LYS A 260 19.47 -1.99 -7.66
C LYS A 260 18.25 -1.59 -8.46
N TYR A 261 17.80 -0.32 -8.34
CA TYR A 261 16.56 0.14 -8.94
C TYR A 261 16.81 0.83 -10.28
N SER A 262 15.99 0.51 -11.28
CA SER A 262 16.00 1.13 -12.60
C SER A 262 14.61 1.62 -12.96
N ILE A 263 14.48 2.91 -13.28
CA ILE A 263 13.20 3.49 -13.71
C ILE A 263 12.89 3.26 -15.19
N TYR A 264 13.88 2.86 -16.01
CA TYR A 264 13.70 2.79 -17.46
C TYR A 264 12.60 1.81 -17.89
N ALA A 265 12.60 0.61 -17.30
CA ALA A 265 11.56 -0.37 -17.58
C ALA A 265 10.16 0.12 -17.14
N LEU A 266 10.10 0.84 -16.00
CA LEU A 266 8.86 1.43 -15.50
C LEU A 266 8.33 2.51 -16.45
N LEU A 267 9.18 3.39 -16.96
CA LEU A 267 8.78 4.43 -17.93
C LEU A 267 8.21 3.81 -19.21
N THR A 268 8.82 2.72 -19.69
CA THR A 268 8.29 1.98 -20.85
C THR A 268 6.92 1.36 -20.57
N PHE A 269 6.72 0.84 -19.35
CA PHE A 269 5.42 0.31 -18.91
C PHE A 269 4.38 1.44 -18.81
N ILE A 270 4.76 2.57 -18.25
CA ILE A 270 3.89 3.75 -18.15
C ILE A 270 3.40 4.18 -19.54
N GLU A 271 4.30 4.32 -20.51
CA GLU A 271 3.95 4.69 -21.87
C GLU A 271 2.98 3.72 -22.53
N LYS A 272 3.23 2.42 -22.37
CA LYS A 272 2.47 1.39 -23.09
C LYS A 272 1.14 1.01 -22.43
N TYR A 273 1.05 1.12 -21.10
CA TYR A 273 -0.08 0.59 -20.35
C TYR A 273 -0.78 1.62 -19.47
N MET A 274 -0.04 2.45 -18.71
CA MET A 274 -0.67 3.36 -17.75
C MET A 274 -1.30 4.58 -18.43
N ILE A 275 -0.61 5.18 -19.41
CA ILE A 275 -1.15 6.31 -20.17
C ILE A 275 -2.40 5.88 -20.96
N PRO A 276 -2.39 4.77 -21.72
CA PRO A 276 -3.61 4.26 -22.37
C PRO A 276 -4.75 3.93 -21.41
N LEU A 277 -4.45 3.37 -20.23
CA LEU A 277 -5.46 3.06 -19.22
C LEU A 277 -6.18 4.34 -18.74
N LYS A 278 -5.44 5.44 -18.51
CA LYS A 278 -6.03 6.76 -18.23
C LYS A 278 -6.88 7.29 -19.39
N GLN A 279 -6.41 7.14 -20.61
CA GLN A 279 -7.13 7.57 -21.83
C GLN A 279 -8.44 6.77 -22.04
N GLN A 280 -8.51 5.54 -21.55
CA GLN A 280 -9.72 4.72 -21.56
C GLN A 280 -10.72 5.08 -20.45
N GLY A 281 -10.41 6.08 -19.62
CA GLY A 281 -11.32 6.63 -18.61
C GLY A 281 -11.11 6.11 -17.20
N VAL A 282 -10.07 5.34 -16.91
CA VAL A 282 -9.70 5.01 -15.52
C VAL A 282 -9.07 6.24 -14.87
N VAL A 283 -9.68 6.72 -13.80
CA VAL A 283 -9.33 8.00 -13.18
C VAL A 283 -8.66 7.80 -11.83
N TRP A 284 -7.52 8.44 -11.65
CA TRP A 284 -6.85 8.63 -10.37
C TRP A 284 -5.97 9.88 -10.43
N GLY A 285 -5.60 10.41 -9.28
CA GLY A 285 -4.72 11.55 -9.15
C GLY A 285 -5.35 12.68 -8.33
N PHE A 286 -4.55 13.70 -8.09
CA PHE A 286 -4.99 14.86 -7.31
C PHE A 286 -6.21 15.53 -7.96
N ASP A 287 -7.20 15.86 -7.12
CA ASP A 287 -8.31 16.75 -7.45
C ASP A 287 -8.83 17.41 -6.16
N LEU A 288 -9.55 18.55 -6.29
CA LEU A 288 -9.95 19.40 -5.17
C LEU A 288 -10.78 18.66 -4.11
N GLN A 289 -11.73 17.82 -4.52
CA GLN A 289 -12.57 17.08 -3.58
C GLN A 289 -11.77 16.13 -2.69
N TYR A 290 -10.70 15.53 -3.22
CA TYR A 290 -9.80 14.69 -2.45
C TYR A 290 -8.94 15.52 -1.49
N MET A 291 -8.47 16.69 -1.93
CA MET A 291 -7.75 17.62 -1.06
C MET A 291 -8.62 18.00 0.15
N PHE A 292 -9.90 18.32 -0.05
CA PHE A 292 -10.81 18.70 1.04
C PHE A 292 -10.94 17.56 2.07
N THR A 293 -11.17 16.33 1.62
CA THR A 293 -11.26 15.19 2.55
C THR A 293 -9.93 14.91 3.25
N GLY A 294 -8.80 15.08 2.57
CA GLY A 294 -7.47 14.98 3.17
C GLY A 294 -7.24 16.01 4.27
N GLN A 295 -7.46 17.29 3.97
CA GLN A 295 -7.28 18.39 4.94
C GLN A 295 -8.18 18.25 6.18
N LEU A 296 -9.41 17.78 5.98
CA LEU A 296 -10.39 17.59 7.07
C LEU A 296 -10.25 16.21 7.74
N ASN A 297 -9.22 15.44 7.39
CA ASN A 297 -8.99 14.09 7.92
C ASN A 297 -10.25 13.20 7.84
N ARG A 298 -10.92 13.21 6.67
CA ARG A 298 -12.16 12.47 6.41
C ARG A 298 -11.93 11.34 5.42
N HIS A 299 -12.75 10.30 5.55
CA HIS A 299 -12.71 9.18 4.61
C HIS A 299 -13.00 9.67 3.17
N PRO A 300 -12.19 9.30 2.16
CA PRO A 300 -12.32 9.81 0.79
C PRO A 300 -13.61 9.40 0.05
N ARG A 301 -14.49 8.59 0.67
CA ARG A 301 -15.77 8.14 0.07
C ARG A 301 -16.63 9.31 -0.38
N GLU A 302 -16.75 10.37 0.43
CA GLU A 302 -17.54 11.55 0.08
C GLU A 302 -17.00 12.27 -1.17
N ALA A 303 -15.66 12.32 -1.31
CA ALA A 303 -15.03 12.86 -2.51
C ALA A 303 -15.25 11.93 -3.73
N MET A 304 -15.22 10.62 -3.54
CA MET A 304 -15.52 9.65 -4.60
C MET A 304 -16.98 9.79 -5.08
N ASP A 305 -17.92 9.95 -4.15
CA ASP A 305 -19.34 10.17 -4.45
C ASP A 305 -19.55 11.50 -5.17
N PHE A 306 -18.82 12.55 -4.79
CA PHE A 306 -18.83 13.84 -5.48
C PHE A 306 -18.40 13.69 -6.94
N THR A 307 -17.30 12.97 -7.18
CA THR A 307 -16.77 12.67 -8.53
C THR A 307 -17.75 11.81 -9.33
N ALA A 308 -18.27 10.73 -8.76
CA ALA A 308 -19.19 9.81 -9.43
C ALA A 308 -20.51 10.50 -9.88
N LYS A 309 -20.93 11.52 -9.15
CA LYS A 309 -22.09 12.35 -9.48
C LYS A 309 -21.78 13.50 -10.45
N ASN A 310 -20.56 13.60 -10.97
CA ASN A 310 -20.09 14.70 -11.84
C ASN A 310 -20.42 16.10 -11.27
N ARG A 311 -20.30 16.28 -9.96
CA ARG A 311 -20.56 17.56 -9.31
C ARG A 311 -19.44 18.56 -9.59
N GLY A 312 -19.80 19.86 -9.66
CA GLY A 312 -18.86 20.98 -9.84
C GLY A 312 -19.02 22.07 -8.78
N ASP A 313 -19.86 21.86 -7.78
CA ASP A 313 -20.18 22.79 -6.70
C ASP A 313 -19.21 22.63 -5.51
N TYR A 314 -17.92 22.79 -5.77
CA TYR A 314 -16.84 22.57 -4.79
C TYR A 314 -16.99 23.35 -3.49
N CYS A 315 -17.45 24.61 -3.57
CA CYS A 315 -17.66 25.45 -2.38
C CYS A 315 -18.76 24.88 -1.48
N GLU A 316 -19.88 24.46 -2.05
CA GLU A 316 -20.99 23.88 -1.29
C GLU A 316 -20.60 22.50 -0.75
N PHE A 317 -19.85 21.71 -1.52
CA PHE A 317 -19.30 20.45 -1.03
C PHE A 317 -18.39 20.65 0.19
N TYR A 318 -17.45 21.61 0.12
CA TYR A 318 -16.55 21.92 1.23
C TYR A 318 -17.30 22.40 2.48
N LYS A 319 -18.30 23.29 2.32
CA LYS A 319 -19.18 23.73 3.42
C LYS A 319 -19.88 22.53 4.07
N GLY A 320 -20.50 21.64 3.26
CA GLY A 320 -21.17 20.44 3.77
C GLY A 320 -20.23 19.50 4.52
N LEU A 321 -18.94 19.45 4.16
CA LEU A 321 -17.93 18.71 4.92
C LEU A 321 -17.65 19.37 6.29
N LEU A 322 -17.66 20.70 6.38
CA LEU A 322 -17.45 21.43 7.63
C LEU A 322 -18.66 21.35 8.57
N ASP A 323 -19.89 21.40 8.05
CA ASP A 323 -21.12 21.36 8.86
C ASP A 323 -21.34 20.00 9.58
N ASN A 324 -20.64 18.96 9.13
CA ASN A 324 -20.66 17.61 9.71
C ASN A 324 -19.43 17.32 10.60
N PHE A 325 -18.76 18.37 11.08
CA PHE A 325 -17.59 18.28 11.97
C PHE A 325 -17.97 18.21 13.45
#